data_dc9050cc299e91bc488137669827d9e4
#
_entry.id   dc9050cc299e91bc488137669827d9e4
#
_cell.length_a   1.000
_cell.length_b   1.000
_cell.length_c   1.000
_cell.angle_alpha   90.00
_cell.angle_beta   90.00
_cell.angle_gamma   90.00
#
_symmetry.space_group_name_H-M   'P 1'
#
loop_
_entity.id
_entity.type
_entity.pdbx_description
1 polymer ?
#
loop_
_entity_poly.entity_id
_entity_poly.type
_entity_poly.pdbx_seq_one_letter_code
_entity_poly.pdbx_strand_id
1 'polypeptide(L)'
;MNEQVERDVMEYDVLIIGGGPSGLSSAIKIKQLASAEGKDVSVCVLEKGSEIGAHILSGNVFEPTALNELIPDWKEKEAPLKTPATKDIVKFMISENSSINIPFPSFLIPTFNNHGNYVMSLANFTRWLATQAESLGVEIFPGFTAAEIIFEENVVKGVLTGEMGISKDGEKKPSYQPSMELRGKYTVFAEGCRGHLGKQLIKKYNLDENRDPQHYGIGFKEIWDISPEDHKEGTVMHTMG
;
A
#
# COMPACT_ATOMS: atom_id res chain seq x y z
N MET A 1 -16.80 -3.17 -38.33
CA MET A 1 -15.35 -2.97 -38.39
C MET A 1 -14.96 -2.43 -37.01
N ASN A 2 -14.23 -3.21 -36.23
CA ASN A 2 -13.68 -2.68 -34.98
C ASN A 2 -12.55 -1.72 -35.40
N GLU A 3 -12.73 -0.42 -35.20
CA GLU A 3 -11.62 0.51 -35.25
C GLU A 3 -10.61 0.03 -34.20
N GLN A 4 -9.45 -0.42 -34.68
CA GLN A 4 -8.32 -0.62 -33.77
C GLN A 4 -7.95 0.76 -33.22
N VAL A 5 -8.36 1.04 -32.00
CA VAL A 5 -7.90 2.23 -31.29
C VAL A 5 -6.40 2.07 -31.13
N GLU A 6 -5.63 2.89 -31.85
CA GLU A 6 -4.18 2.97 -31.68
C GLU A 6 -3.93 3.43 -30.24
N ARG A 7 -3.29 2.57 -29.44
CA ARG A 7 -3.00 2.84 -28.03
C ARG A 7 -1.52 3.14 -27.88
N ASP A 8 -1.20 4.07 -27.03
CA ASP A 8 0.16 4.27 -26.58
C ASP A 8 0.63 3.05 -25.81
N VAL A 9 1.85 2.60 -26.08
CA VAL A 9 2.48 1.44 -25.46
C VAL A 9 3.73 1.90 -24.72
N MET A 10 3.84 1.55 -23.44
CA MET A 10 5.04 1.75 -22.65
C MET A 10 5.56 0.40 -22.18
N GLU A 11 6.87 0.21 -22.22
CA GLU A 11 7.52 -1.05 -21.86
C GLU A 11 8.49 -0.88 -20.70
N TYR A 12 8.41 -1.80 -19.73
CA TYR A 12 9.26 -1.82 -18.55
C TYR A 12 9.81 -3.22 -18.28
N ASP A 13 10.92 -3.30 -17.56
CA ASP A 13 11.39 -4.59 -17.05
C ASP A 13 10.44 -5.11 -15.96
N VAL A 14 10.01 -4.21 -15.05
CA VAL A 14 9.07 -4.55 -13.98
C VAL A 14 7.95 -3.52 -13.91
N LEU A 15 6.72 -4.01 -14.02
CA LEU A 15 5.50 -3.25 -13.84
C LEU A 15 4.85 -3.65 -12.51
N ILE A 16 4.56 -2.68 -11.65
CA ILE A 16 3.96 -2.90 -10.33
C ILE A 16 2.58 -2.23 -10.28
N ILE A 17 1.57 -3.00 -9.94
CA ILE A 17 0.19 -2.53 -9.83
C ILE A 17 -0.15 -2.31 -8.36
N GLY A 18 -0.25 -1.04 -7.97
CA GLY A 18 -0.53 -0.58 -6.62
C GLY A 18 0.65 0.15 -5.98
N GLY A 19 0.49 1.46 -5.74
CA GLY A 19 1.44 2.37 -5.07
C GLY A 19 1.35 2.36 -3.55
N GLY A 20 0.90 1.25 -2.96
CA GLY A 20 0.89 1.03 -1.51
C GLY A 20 2.27 0.63 -0.97
N PRO A 21 2.38 0.43 0.38
CA PRO A 21 3.65 0.05 1.01
C PRO A 21 4.30 -1.19 0.37
N SER A 22 3.51 -2.20 0.00
CA SER A 22 4.00 -3.44 -0.63
C SER A 22 4.62 -3.17 -2.00
N GLY A 23 3.92 -2.43 -2.87
CA GLY A 23 4.41 -2.12 -4.22
C GLY A 23 5.66 -1.24 -4.20
N LEU A 24 5.64 -0.19 -3.39
CA LEU A 24 6.78 0.73 -3.26
C LEU A 24 8.01 0.05 -2.63
N SER A 25 7.82 -0.79 -1.61
CA SER A 25 8.92 -1.56 -1.03
C SER A 25 9.54 -2.54 -2.04
N SER A 26 8.70 -3.16 -2.86
CA SER A 26 9.16 -4.03 -3.95
C SER A 26 9.97 -3.24 -4.98
N ALA A 27 9.47 -2.08 -5.40
CA ALA A 27 10.16 -1.20 -6.35
C ALA A 27 11.54 -0.76 -5.83
N ILE A 28 11.58 -0.28 -4.58
CA ILE A 28 12.83 0.14 -3.92
C ILE A 28 13.82 -1.02 -3.89
N LYS A 29 13.39 -2.21 -3.44
CA LYS A 29 14.26 -3.36 -3.31
C LYS A 29 14.81 -3.83 -4.66
N ILE A 30 13.98 -3.83 -5.71
CA ILE A 30 14.40 -4.17 -7.07
C ILE A 30 15.49 -3.21 -7.55
N LYS A 31 15.28 -1.90 -7.39
CA LYS A 31 16.28 -0.89 -7.79
C LYS A 31 17.59 -1.00 -6.99
N GLN A 32 17.49 -1.26 -5.68
CA GLN A 32 18.68 -1.50 -4.83
C GLN A 32 19.49 -2.70 -5.32
N LEU A 33 18.83 -3.83 -5.58
CA LEU A 33 19.48 -5.04 -6.06
C LEU A 33 20.08 -4.86 -7.46
N ALA A 34 19.34 -4.22 -8.36
CA ALA A 34 19.82 -3.91 -9.70
C ALA A 34 21.08 -3.04 -9.66
N SER A 35 21.06 -1.99 -8.83
CA SER A 35 22.23 -1.11 -8.63
C SER A 35 23.43 -1.85 -8.07
N ALA A 36 23.23 -2.75 -7.09
CA ALA A 36 24.30 -3.55 -6.50
C ALA A 36 24.95 -4.51 -7.51
N GLU A 37 24.19 -4.96 -8.50
CA GLU A 37 24.67 -5.83 -9.60
C GLU A 37 25.15 -5.03 -10.83
N GLY A 38 25.12 -3.71 -10.80
CA GLY A 38 25.46 -2.85 -11.93
C GLY A 38 24.52 -3.00 -13.13
N LYS A 39 23.26 -3.39 -12.89
CA LYS A 39 22.23 -3.56 -13.90
C LYS A 39 21.32 -2.34 -13.95
N ASP A 40 20.91 -1.94 -15.14
CA ASP A 40 19.82 -1.00 -15.30
C ASP A 40 18.51 -1.77 -15.49
N VAL A 41 17.56 -1.53 -14.57
CA VAL A 41 16.24 -2.16 -14.58
C VAL A 41 15.19 -1.06 -14.52
N SER A 42 14.37 -0.95 -15.56
CA SER A 42 13.25 -0.01 -15.59
C SER A 42 12.09 -0.54 -14.73
N VAL A 43 11.61 0.30 -13.80
CA VAL A 43 10.53 -0.06 -12.87
C VAL A 43 9.45 1.01 -12.92
N CYS A 44 8.22 0.59 -13.16
CA CYS A 44 7.04 1.43 -13.17
C CYS A 44 6.05 0.99 -12.10
N VAL A 45 5.44 1.94 -11.38
CA VAL A 45 4.37 1.72 -10.41
C VAL A 45 3.12 2.45 -10.86
N LEU A 46 2.01 1.73 -11.04
CA LEU A 46 0.69 2.31 -11.28
C LEU A 46 -0.07 2.43 -9.96
N GLU A 47 -0.71 3.58 -9.74
CA GLU A 47 -1.59 3.82 -8.60
C GLU A 47 -2.92 4.41 -9.07
N LYS A 48 -4.03 3.81 -8.66
CA LYS A 48 -5.38 4.29 -9.02
C LYS A 48 -5.79 5.57 -8.31
N GLY A 49 -5.24 5.82 -7.12
CA GLY A 49 -5.47 7.04 -6.37
C GLY A 49 -4.89 8.25 -7.09
N SER A 50 -5.51 9.40 -6.94
CA SER A 50 -5.05 10.66 -7.54
C SER A 50 -3.64 11.07 -7.09
N GLU A 51 -3.21 10.55 -5.96
CA GLU A 51 -1.86 10.67 -5.39
C GLU A 51 -1.53 9.43 -4.56
N ILE A 52 -0.25 9.19 -4.33
CA ILE A 52 0.20 8.12 -3.45
C ILE A 52 -0.34 8.35 -2.03
N GLY A 53 -0.90 7.30 -1.43
CA GLY A 53 -1.44 7.34 -0.07
C GLY A 53 -2.89 7.83 0.04
N ALA A 54 -3.52 8.29 -1.05
CA ALA A 54 -4.90 8.80 -1.02
C ALA A 54 -5.94 7.77 -0.55
N HIS A 55 -5.73 6.50 -0.87
CA HIS A 55 -6.64 5.41 -0.49
C HIS A 55 -6.18 4.60 0.72
N ILE A 56 -5.15 5.08 1.42
CA ILE A 56 -4.62 4.40 2.58
C ILE A 56 -5.33 4.87 3.85
N LEU A 57 -5.89 3.91 4.58
CA LEU A 57 -6.46 4.17 5.89
C LEU A 57 -5.33 4.49 6.87
N SER A 58 -5.30 5.72 7.34
CA SER A 58 -4.22 6.24 8.17
C SER A 58 -4.43 5.96 9.66
N GLY A 59 -3.35 6.06 10.44
CA GLY A 59 -3.32 5.80 11.87
C GLY A 59 -3.08 4.33 12.19
N ASN A 60 -1.84 3.99 12.54
CA ASN A 60 -1.46 2.67 12.99
C ASN A 60 -0.29 2.75 13.97
N VAL A 61 -0.01 1.63 14.61
CA VAL A 61 1.26 1.37 15.28
C VAL A 61 2.12 0.57 14.31
N PHE A 62 3.29 1.08 14.02
CA PHE A 62 4.20 0.57 13.00
C PHE A 62 5.43 -0.05 13.63
N GLU A 63 5.70 -1.30 13.28
CA GLU A 63 6.93 -2.00 13.65
C GLU A 63 8.01 -1.72 12.59
N PRO A 64 9.17 -1.16 12.95
CA PRO A 64 10.16 -0.68 11.98
C PRO A 64 11.09 -1.76 11.42
N THR A 65 10.97 -3.03 11.78
CA THR A 65 11.90 -4.10 11.38
C THR A 65 12.09 -4.17 9.86
N ALA A 66 10.99 -4.23 9.11
CA ALA A 66 11.07 -4.27 7.65
C ALA A 66 11.66 -2.98 7.04
N LEU A 67 11.40 -1.84 7.67
CA LEU A 67 11.98 -0.57 7.25
C LEU A 67 13.49 -0.51 7.52
N ASN A 68 13.93 -1.02 8.67
CA ASN A 68 15.35 -1.11 9.00
C ASN A 68 16.13 -1.97 8.00
N GLU A 69 15.49 -3.01 7.45
CA GLU A 69 16.09 -3.85 6.41
C GLU A 69 16.09 -3.20 5.03
N LEU A 70 15.01 -2.48 4.69
CA LEU A 70 14.83 -1.88 3.37
C LEU A 70 15.63 -0.58 3.21
N ILE A 71 15.56 0.29 4.22
CA ILE A 71 16.18 1.63 4.24
C ILE A 71 16.82 1.84 5.63
N PRO A 72 18.01 1.29 5.90
CA PRO A 72 18.63 1.36 7.22
C PRO A 72 18.85 2.79 7.74
N ASP A 73 19.05 3.74 6.83
CA ASP A 73 19.25 5.17 7.08
C ASP A 73 17.95 5.99 7.05
N TRP A 74 16.81 5.36 7.35
CA TRP A 74 15.50 6.01 7.29
C TRP A 74 15.35 7.20 8.25
N LYS A 75 16.11 7.22 9.35
CA LYS A 75 16.11 8.33 10.32
C LYS A 75 16.77 9.57 9.74
N GLU A 76 17.90 9.39 9.10
CA GLU A 76 18.66 10.42 8.39
C GLU A 76 17.89 10.95 7.18
N LYS A 77 17.07 10.09 6.57
CA LYS A 77 16.15 10.43 5.48
C LYS A 77 14.80 10.95 5.96
N GLU A 78 14.69 11.29 7.23
CA GLU A 78 13.51 11.93 7.83
C GLU A 78 12.20 11.19 7.58
N ALA A 79 12.20 9.86 7.69
CA ALA A 79 10.95 9.10 7.64
C ALA A 79 9.94 9.63 8.68
N PRO A 80 8.64 9.67 8.37
CA PRO A 80 7.62 10.27 9.23
C PRO A 80 7.26 9.41 10.45
N LEU A 81 8.24 8.81 11.11
CA LEU A 81 8.14 8.00 12.32
C LEU A 81 8.64 8.83 13.51
N LYS A 82 7.83 9.78 13.98
CA LYS A 82 8.25 10.75 15.01
C LYS A 82 7.78 10.41 16.41
N THR A 83 6.71 9.63 16.56
CA THR A 83 6.08 9.32 17.86
C THR A 83 6.32 7.87 18.23
N PRO A 84 7.33 7.56 19.06
CA PRO A 84 7.55 6.22 19.56
C PRO A 84 6.40 5.77 20.48
N ALA A 85 5.99 4.52 20.38
CA ALA A 85 5.05 3.92 21.31
C ALA A 85 5.78 3.66 22.65
N THR A 86 5.37 4.36 23.70
CA THR A 86 6.06 4.36 25.00
C THR A 86 5.28 3.66 26.10
N LYS A 87 3.97 3.47 25.89
CA LYS A 87 3.09 2.90 26.89
C LYS A 87 1.94 2.13 26.27
N ASP A 88 1.76 0.89 26.74
CA ASP A 88 0.57 0.09 26.45
C ASP A 88 -0.38 0.09 27.65
N ILE A 89 -1.67 0.25 27.36
CA ILE A 89 -2.74 0.16 28.35
C ILE A 89 -3.76 -0.84 27.83
N VAL A 90 -4.15 -1.81 28.66
CA VAL A 90 -5.23 -2.74 28.33
C VAL A 90 -6.40 -2.49 29.28
N LYS A 91 -7.58 -2.25 28.70
CA LYS A 91 -8.82 -2.01 29.46
C LYS A 91 -9.90 -3.00 29.06
N PHE A 92 -10.64 -3.45 30.07
CA PHE A 92 -11.90 -4.13 29.85
C PHE A 92 -13.06 -3.18 30.13
N MET A 93 -13.93 -2.98 29.15
CA MET A 93 -15.09 -2.11 29.25
C MET A 93 -16.23 -2.89 29.93
N ILE A 94 -16.74 -2.39 31.05
CA ILE A 94 -17.86 -2.97 31.76
C ILE A 94 -19.17 -2.34 31.32
N SER A 95 -19.11 -1.05 31.00
CA SER A 95 -20.23 -0.27 30.47
C SER A 95 -19.70 0.91 29.66
N GLU A 96 -20.60 1.68 29.05
CA GLU A 96 -20.26 2.89 28.30
C GLU A 96 -19.38 3.88 29.08
N ASN A 97 -19.50 3.92 30.40
CA ASN A 97 -18.81 4.89 31.26
C ASN A 97 -17.88 4.24 32.28
N SER A 98 -17.65 2.94 32.22
CA SER A 98 -16.86 2.22 33.23
C SER A 98 -15.92 1.20 32.61
N SER A 99 -14.67 1.22 33.02
CA SER A 99 -13.66 0.26 32.60
C SER A 99 -12.74 -0.14 33.73
N ILE A 100 -12.19 -1.33 33.66
CA ILE A 100 -11.15 -1.83 34.56
C ILE A 100 -9.84 -1.90 33.75
N ASN A 101 -8.77 -1.35 34.33
CA ASN A 101 -7.43 -1.57 33.80
C ASN A 101 -7.02 -3.02 34.12
N ILE A 102 -6.65 -3.75 33.09
CA ILE A 102 -6.06 -5.07 33.27
C ILE A 102 -4.57 -4.85 33.51
N PRO A 103 -4.05 -5.21 34.71
CA PRO A 103 -2.63 -5.07 35.03
C PRO A 103 -1.84 -6.16 34.28
N PHE A 104 -1.71 -6.04 32.98
CA PHE A 104 -0.93 -6.96 32.18
C PHE A 104 0.48 -6.41 32.00
N PRO A 105 1.50 -7.14 32.41
CA PRO A 105 2.84 -6.84 31.94
C PRO A 105 2.88 -7.14 30.44
N SER A 106 2.95 -6.09 29.61
CA SER A 106 2.95 -6.19 28.14
C SER A 106 4.00 -7.15 27.59
N PHE A 107 5.10 -7.35 28.35
CA PHE A 107 6.16 -8.30 27.98
C PHE A 107 5.73 -9.78 28.02
N LEU A 108 4.63 -10.12 28.69
CA LEU A 108 4.11 -11.50 28.72
C LEU A 108 3.17 -11.81 27.54
N ILE A 109 2.65 -10.79 26.88
CA ILE A 109 1.79 -10.94 25.71
C ILE A 109 2.38 -10.09 24.59
N PRO A 110 3.19 -10.67 23.71
CA PRO A 110 3.86 -9.95 22.61
C PRO A 110 2.90 -9.12 21.75
N THR A 111 1.67 -9.58 21.56
CA THR A 111 0.62 -8.90 20.78
C THR A 111 0.23 -7.53 21.33
N PHE A 112 0.41 -7.28 22.62
CA PHE A 112 0.11 -6.00 23.27
C PHE A 112 1.36 -5.19 23.61
N ASN A 113 2.54 -5.67 23.21
CA ASN A 113 3.80 -4.97 23.46
C ASN A 113 4.17 -4.15 22.23
N ASN A 114 4.02 -2.84 22.32
CA ASN A 114 4.37 -1.92 21.25
C ASN A 114 5.69 -1.16 21.51
N HIS A 115 6.44 -1.57 22.50
CA HIS A 115 7.74 -0.94 22.80
C HIS A 115 8.71 -1.10 21.60
N GLY A 116 9.24 0.00 21.12
CA GLY A 116 10.09 0.06 19.91
C GLY A 116 9.33 0.31 18.61
N ASN A 117 8.00 0.31 18.66
CA ASN A 117 7.13 0.67 17.54
C ASN A 117 6.85 2.17 17.51
N TYR A 118 6.21 2.64 16.46
CA TYR A 118 5.88 4.06 16.26
C TYR A 118 4.40 4.24 15.94
N VAL A 119 3.77 5.22 16.59
CA VAL A 119 2.44 5.70 16.19
C VAL A 119 2.62 6.65 15.01
N MET A 120 1.97 6.37 13.90
CA MET A 120 2.23 7.15 12.69
C MET A 120 1.05 7.17 11.70
N SER A 121 1.12 8.03 10.70
CA SER A 121 0.23 8.05 9.55
C SER A 121 0.80 7.17 8.43
N LEU A 122 0.12 6.07 8.13
CA LEU A 122 0.55 5.18 7.05
C LEU A 122 0.48 5.87 5.68
N ALA A 123 -0.46 6.78 5.47
CA ALA A 123 -0.54 7.57 4.24
C ALA A 123 0.69 8.45 4.05
N ASN A 124 1.12 9.17 5.11
CA ASN A 124 2.33 9.99 5.05
C ASN A 124 3.59 9.16 4.85
N PHE A 125 3.67 8.00 5.51
CA PHE A 125 4.76 7.07 5.32
C PHE A 125 4.84 6.55 3.88
N THR A 126 3.69 6.22 3.29
CA THR A 126 3.66 5.74 1.90
C THR A 126 4.07 6.81 0.90
N ARG A 127 3.69 8.08 1.13
CA ARG A 127 4.19 9.21 0.33
C ARG A 127 5.70 9.35 0.44
N TRP A 128 6.23 9.23 1.64
CA TRP A 128 7.68 9.24 1.85
C TRP A 128 8.37 8.06 1.16
N LEU A 129 7.81 6.84 1.22
CA LEU A 129 8.33 5.70 0.45
C LEU A 129 8.34 5.98 -1.05
N ALA A 130 7.32 6.65 -1.58
CA ALA A 130 7.28 7.03 -2.99
C ALA A 130 8.45 7.95 -3.36
N THR A 131 8.76 8.95 -2.55
CA THR A 131 9.93 9.82 -2.80
C THR A 131 11.25 9.04 -2.74
N GLN A 132 11.35 8.01 -1.89
CA GLN A 132 12.53 7.14 -1.87
C GLN A 132 12.63 6.29 -3.15
N ALA A 133 11.49 5.76 -3.62
CA ALA A 133 11.44 5.00 -4.87
C ALA A 133 11.82 5.86 -6.10
N GLU A 134 11.24 7.06 -6.20
CA GLU A 134 11.55 8.03 -7.28
C GLU A 134 13.02 8.43 -7.27
N SER A 135 13.63 8.63 -6.09
CA SER A 135 15.06 8.93 -5.98
C SER A 135 15.98 7.82 -6.51
N LEU A 136 15.46 6.60 -6.59
CA LEU A 136 16.14 5.44 -7.19
C LEU A 136 15.80 5.25 -8.69
N GLY A 137 15.04 6.17 -9.28
CA GLY A 137 14.64 6.11 -10.68
C GLY A 137 13.46 5.16 -10.95
N VAL A 138 12.54 5.01 -10.00
CA VAL A 138 11.24 4.37 -10.22
C VAL A 138 10.28 5.40 -10.82
N GLU A 139 9.60 5.04 -11.89
CA GLU A 139 8.53 5.86 -12.46
C GLU A 139 7.22 5.54 -11.75
N ILE A 140 6.55 6.55 -11.21
CA ILE A 140 5.28 6.39 -10.48
C ILE A 140 4.18 7.17 -11.20
N PHE A 141 3.10 6.48 -11.55
CA PHE A 141 1.93 7.06 -12.22
C PHE A 141 0.70 7.02 -11.32
N PRO A 142 0.47 8.06 -10.51
CA PRO A 142 -0.77 8.19 -9.76
C PRO A 142 -1.92 8.62 -10.69
N GLY A 143 -3.15 8.25 -10.35
CA GLY A 143 -4.35 8.52 -11.14
C GLY A 143 -4.61 7.51 -12.26
N PHE A 144 -3.72 6.56 -12.49
CA PHE A 144 -3.88 5.54 -13.54
C PHE A 144 -4.34 4.21 -12.94
N THR A 145 -5.54 3.81 -13.29
CA THR A 145 -6.09 2.51 -12.87
C THR A 145 -5.68 1.44 -13.86
N ALA A 146 -5.07 0.36 -13.38
CA ALA A 146 -4.94 -0.86 -14.18
C ALA A 146 -6.32 -1.52 -14.29
N ALA A 147 -6.91 -1.53 -15.49
CA ALA A 147 -8.29 -1.98 -15.73
C ALA A 147 -8.37 -3.44 -16.17
N GLU A 148 -7.47 -3.86 -17.05
CA GLU A 148 -7.46 -5.20 -17.63
C GLU A 148 -6.04 -5.76 -17.65
N ILE A 149 -5.93 -7.10 -17.60
CA ILE A 149 -4.64 -7.79 -17.72
C ILE A 149 -4.43 -8.17 -19.16
N ILE A 150 -3.26 -7.87 -19.69
CA ILE A 150 -2.84 -8.31 -21.02
C ILE A 150 -2.23 -9.71 -20.90
N PHE A 151 -2.81 -10.66 -21.66
CA PHE A 151 -2.31 -12.03 -21.75
C PHE A 151 -1.85 -12.33 -23.17
N GLU A 152 -0.70 -12.96 -23.32
CA GLU A 152 -0.25 -13.59 -24.54
C GLU A 152 0.10 -15.05 -24.24
N GLU A 153 -0.47 -15.99 -24.98
CA GLU A 153 -0.25 -17.42 -24.78
C GLU A 153 -0.37 -17.89 -23.29
N ASN A 154 -1.36 -17.33 -22.59
CA ASN A 154 -1.59 -17.61 -21.18
C ASN A 154 -0.51 -17.03 -20.21
N VAL A 155 0.35 -16.14 -20.68
CA VAL A 155 1.35 -15.41 -19.86
C VAL A 155 0.90 -13.98 -19.68
N VAL A 156 1.03 -13.45 -18.46
CA VAL A 156 0.80 -12.01 -18.20
C VAL A 156 1.90 -11.20 -18.86
N LYS A 157 1.51 -10.21 -19.67
CA LYS A 157 2.44 -9.32 -20.37
C LYS A 157 2.34 -7.87 -19.92
N GLY A 158 1.39 -7.55 -19.09
CA GLY A 158 1.16 -6.20 -18.59
C GLY A 158 -0.30 -5.94 -18.30
N VAL A 159 -0.68 -4.67 -18.35
CA VAL A 159 -2.05 -4.22 -18.13
C VAL A 159 -2.46 -3.13 -19.11
N LEU A 160 -3.77 -3.02 -19.35
CA LEU A 160 -4.41 -1.84 -19.92
C LEU A 160 -4.82 -0.91 -18.80
N THR A 161 -4.57 0.38 -18.98
CA THR A 161 -5.12 1.41 -18.07
C THR A 161 -6.59 1.64 -18.37
N GLY A 162 -7.34 2.13 -17.40
CA GLY A 162 -8.67 2.64 -17.63
C GLY A 162 -8.65 3.93 -18.46
N GLU A 163 -9.69 4.14 -19.25
CA GLU A 163 -9.92 5.42 -19.90
C GLU A 163 -10.17 6.53 -18.87
N MET A 164 -9.65 7.72 -19.09
CA MET A 164 -9.85 8.87 -18.22
C MET A 164 -10.70 9.95 -18.88
N GLY A 165 -11.29 10.83 -18.07
CA GLY A 165 -12.09 11.93 -18.60
C GLY A 165 -13.44 11.50 -19.18
N ILE A 166 -14.04 10.43 -18.68
CA ILE A 166 -15.41 10.02 -19.01
C ILE A 166 -16.37 10.57 -17.97
N SER A 167 -17.52 11.10 -18.40
CA SER A 167 -18.59 11.56 -17.51
C SER A 167 -19.34 10.37 -16.90
N LYS A 168 -20.22 10.64 -15.92
CA LYS A 168 -21.11 9.59 -15.35
C LYS A 168 -22.06 8.99 -16.38
N ASP A 169 -22.37 9.75 -17.43
CA ASP A 169 -23.30 9.36 -18.50
C ASP A 169 -22.56 8.68 -19.68
N GLY A 170 -21.24 8.45 -19.53
CA GLY A 170 -20.40 7.77 -20.53
C GLY A 170 -19.85 8.69 -21.64
N GLU A 171 -20.06 10.00 -21.55
CA GLU A 171 -19.57 10.94 -22.56
C GLU A 171 -18.11 11.35 -22.33
N LYS A 172 -17.36 11.51 -23.42
CA LYS A 172 -15.97 11.96 -23.38
C LYS A 172 -15.90 13.45 -23.08
N LYS A 173 -15.22 13.80 -22.00
CA LYS A 173 -14.92 15.20 -21.64
C LYS A 173 -13.76 15.74 -22.47
N PRO A 174 -13.50 17.06 -22.46
CA PRO A 174 -12.32 17.65 -23.11
C PRO A 174 -10.98 17.09 -22.57
N SER A 175 -10.99 16.55 -21.34
CA SER A 175 -9.84 15.90 -20.70
C SER A 175 -9.79 14.38 -20.94
N TYR A 176 -10.52 13.86 -21.93
CA TYR A 176 -10.51 12.44 -22.25
C TYR A 176 -9.11 11.97 -22.65
N GLN A 177 -8.70 10.86 -22.07
CA GLN A 177 -7.49 10.13 -22.46
C GLN A 177 -7.86 8.67 -22.69
N PRO A 178 -7.46 8.09 -23.83
CA PRO A 178 -7.71 6.69 -24.12
C PRO A 178 -6.91 5.78 -23.18
N SER A 179 -7.29 4.52 -23.12
CA SER A 179 -6.52 3.51 -22.42
C SER A 179 -5.13 3.34 -23.07
N MET A 180 -4.11 3.11 -22.26
CA MET A 180 -2.74 2.85 -22.68
C MET A 180 -2.37 1.41 -22.32
N GLU A 181 -1.45 0.82 -23.08
CA GLU A 181 -0.83 -0.45 -22.72
C GLU A 181 0.45 -0.21 -21.92
N LEU A 182 0.53 -0.78 -20.74
CA LEU A 182 1.79 -0.87 -20.00
C LEU A 182 2.23 -2.33 -19.99
N ARG A 183 3.35 -2.59 -20.60
CA ARG A 183 3.94 -3.91 -20.74
C ARG A 183 5.10 -4.08 -19.77
N GLY A 184 5.24 -5.27 -19.19
CA GLY A 184 6.33 -5.61 -18.29
C GLY A 184 6.88 -7.00 -18.58
N LYS A 185 8.20 -7.15 -18.51
CA LYS A 185 8.80 -8.50 -18.50
C LYS A 185 8.28 -9.29 -17.28
N TYR A 186 8.10 -8.57 -16.16
CA TYR A 186 7.45 -9.07 -14.94
C TYR A 186 6.37 -8.08 -14.50
N THR A 187 5.22 -8.61 -14.07
CA THR A 187 4.13 -7.80 -13.52
C THR A 187 3.86 -8.23 -12.08
N VAL A 188 3.97 -7.28 -11.14
CA VAL A 188 3.73 -7.49 -9.72
C VAL A 188 2.37 -6.90 -9.35
N PHE A 189 1.46 -7.72 -8.81
CA PHE A 189 0.15 -7.27 -8.37
C PHE A 189 0.18 -7.00 -6.86
N ALA A 190 0.31 -5.72 -6.50
CA ALA A 190 0.39 -5.22 -5.12
C ALA A 190 -0.89 -4.43 -4.72
N GLU A 191 -2.04 -4.89 -5.19
CA GLU A 191 -3.34 -4.22 -5.09
C GLU A 191 -4.01 -4.31 -3.71
N GLY A 192 -3.32 -4.87 -2.73
CA GLY A 192 -3.86 -5.12 -1.39
C GLY A 192 -4.74 -6.38 -1.31
N CYS A 193 -5.40 -6.57 -0.16
CA CYS A 193 -6.11 -7.81 0.15
C CYS A 193 -7.32 -8.10 -0.76
N ARG A 194 -7.84 -7.12 -1.48
CA ARG A 194 -9.02 -7.26 -2.35
C ARG A 194 -8.82 -6.65 -3.74
N GLY A 195 -7.61 -6.82 -4.30
CA GLY A 195 -7.29 -6.39 -5.65
C GLY A 195 -8.25 -6.97 -6.69
N HIS A 196 -8.70 -6.16 -7.64
CA HIS A 196 -9.68 -6.62 -8.64
C HIS A 196 -9.02 -7.45 -9.75
N LEU A 197 -7.79 -7.13 -10.16
CA LEU A 197 -7.04 -7.93 -11.13
C LEU A 197 -6.47 -9.20 -10.47
N GLY A 198 -6.03 -9.12 -9.22
CA GLY A 198 -5.59 -10.27 -8.45
C GLY A 198 -6.65 -11.36 -8.35
N LYS A 199 -7.94 -11.00 -8.21
CA LYS A 199 -9.05 -11.97 -8.23
C LYS A 199 -9.18 -12.69 -9.58
N GLN A 200 -8.93 -12.01 -10.69
CA GLN A 200 -8.95 -12.61 -12.02
C GLN A 200 -7.82 -13.63 -12.17
N LEU A 201 -6.62 -13.30 -11.66
CA LEU A 201 -5.46 -14.21 -11.67
C LEU A 201 -5.70 -15.44 -10.80
N ILE A 202 -6.21 -15.25 -9.59
CA ILE A 202 -6.57 -16.36 -8.69
C ILE A 202 -7.49 -17.33 -9.40
N LYS A 203 -8.58 -16.83 -10.00
CA LYS A 203 -9.53 -17.65 -10.74
C LYS A 203 -8.92 -18.30 -11.99
N LYS A 204 -8.11 -17.54 -12.76
CA LYS A 204 -7.54 -18.03 -14.02
C LYS A 204 -6.53 -19.16 -13.82
N TYR A 205 -5.71 -19.05 -12.79
CA TYR A 205 -4.62 -19.97 -12.52
C TYR A 205 -4.88 -20.90 -11.32
N ASN A 206 -6.10 -20.89 -10.76
CA ASN A 206 -6.49 -21.67 -9.57
C ASN A 206 -5.50 -21.48 -8.40
N LEU A 207 -5.10 -20.22 -8.12
CA LEU A 207 -4.08 -19.92 -7.12
C LEU A 207 -4.54 -20.17 -5.68
N ASP A 208 -5.83 -20.35 -5.46
CA ASP A 208 -6.47 -20.71 -4.19
C ASP A 208 -6.73 -22.22 -4.05
N GLU A 209 -6.34 -23.03 -5.01
CA GLU A 209 -6.48 -24.47 -4.94
C GLU A 209 -5.71 -25.05 -3.75
N ASN A 210 -6.39 -25.88 -2.94
CA ASN A 210 -5.85 -26.48 -1.70
C ASN A 210 -5.39 -25.45 -0.65
N ARG A 211 -6.02 -24.26 -0.63
CA ARG A 211 -5.83 -23.23 0.39
C ARG A 211 -7.09 -23.07 1.25
N ASP A 212 -6.88 -22.67 2.48
CA ASP A 212 -8.01 -22.30 3.35
C ASP A 212 -8.74 -21.07 2.80
N PRO A 213 -10.07 -20.95 3.05
CA PRO A 213 -10.84 -19.77 2.68
C PRO A 213 -10.23 -18.51 3.28
N GLN A 214 -10.14 -17.47 2.49
CA GLN A 214 -9.62 -16.18 2.95
C GLN A 214 -10.64 -15.50 3.88
N HIS A 215 -10.21 -15.15 5.09
CA HIS A 215 -11.01 -14.43 6.06
C HIS A 215 -10.64 -12.93 6.07
N TYR A 216 -11.65 -12.08 6.07
CA TYR A 216 -11.46 -10.62 6.10
C TYR A 216 -12.04 -10.05 7.38
N GLY A 217 -11.20 -9.36 8.15
CA GLY A 217 -11.67 -8.53 9.25
C GLY A 217 -12.25 -7.22 8.74
N ILE A 218 -13.29 -6.72 9.41
CA ILE A 218 -13.85 -5.39 9.18
C ILE A 218 -13.40 -4.51 10.34
N GLY A 219 -12.76 -3.39 10.01
CA GLY A 219 -12.32 -2.39 10.98
C GLY A 219 -12.87 -1.01 10.65
N PHE A 220 -13.16 -0.24 11.68
CA PHE A 220 -13.49 1.17 11.59
C PHE A 220 -12.36 1.98 12.21
N LYS A 221 -12.00 3.10 11.59
CA LYS A 221 -11.02 4.04 12.13
C LYS A 221 -11.61 5.42 12.18
N GLU A 222 -11.35 6.10 13.29
CA GLU A 222 -11.73 7.48 13.53
C GLU A 222 -10.52 8.25 14.03
N ILE A 223 -10.49 9.54 13.71
CA ILE A 223 -9.50 10.49 14.24
C ILE A 223 -10.28 11.49 15.10
N TRP A 224 -9.86 11.64 16.33
CA TRP A 224 -10.49 12.50 17.30
C TRP A 224 -9.54 13.61 17.75
N ASP A 225 -10.02 14.85 17.73
CA ASP A 225 -9.36 15.95 18.42
C ASP A 225 -9.68 15.83 19.90
N ILE A 226 -8.65 15.71 20.72
CA ILE A 226 -8.77 15.65 22.19
C ILE A 226 -8.09 16.87 22.80
N SER A 227 -8.49 17.23 24.02
CA SER A 227 -7.86 18.34 24.71
C SER A 227 -6.37 18.05 24.97
N PRO A 228 -5.47 19.06 24.91
CA PRO A 228 -4.04 18.85 25.16
C PRO A 228 -3.71 18.24 26.53
N GLU A 229 -4.57 18.48 27.53
CA GLU A 229 -4.42 17.94 28.90
C GLU A 229 -4.72 16.43 28.98
N ASP A 230 -5.55 15.90 28.08
CA ASP A 230 -5.88 14.48 27.99
C ASP A 230 -4.94 13.73 27.06
N HIS A 231 -4.23 14.44 26.19
CA HIS A 231 -3.30 13.85 25.24
C HIS A 231 -2.07 13.28 25.94
N LYS A 232 -1.80 12.01 25.69
CA LYS A 232 -0.60 11.30 26.20
C LYS A 232 0.13 10.68 25.02
N GLU A 233 1.11 11.39 24.52
CA GLU A 233 1.90 10.97 23.36
C GLU A 233 2.49 9.57 23.55
N GLY A 234 2.46 8.78 22.47
CA GLY A 234 3.01 7.42 22.45
C GLY A 234 2.23 6.39 23.28
N THR A 235 1.03 6.71 23.75
CA THR A 235 0.17 5.75 24.47
C THR A 235 -0.67 4.95 23.47
N VAL A 236 -0.56 3.62 23.52
CA VAL A 236 -1.41 2.67 22.81
C VAL A 236 -2.39 2.06 23.79
N MET A 237 -3.69 2.20 23.54
CA MET A 237 -4.72 1.68 24.42
C MET A 237 -5.51 0.58 23.68
N HIS A 238 -5.52 -0.60 24.27
CA HIS A 238 -6.32 -1.74 23.81
C HIS A 238 -7.58 -1.83 24.69
N THR A 239 -8.75 -1.85 24.07
CA THR A 239 -10.03 -1.99 24.78
C THR A 239 -10.75 -3.24 24.31
N MET A 240 -11.35 -3.97 25.23
CA MET A 240 -12.18 -5.14 25.01
C MET A 240 -13.45 -5.01 25.86
N GLY A 241 -14.57 -5.57 25.36
CA GLY A 241 -15.85 -5.58 26.10
C GLY A 241 -17.05 -5.64 25.18
#